data_d9caa0104068298d4be178bf93558cdb
#
_entry.id   d9caa0104068298d4be178bf93558cdb
#
_cell.length_a   1.000
_cell.length_b   1.000
_cell.length_c   1.000
_cell.angle_alpha   90.00
_cell.angle_beta   90.00
_cell.angle_gamma   90.00
#
_symmetry.space_group_name_H-M   'P 1'
#
loop_
_entity.id
_entity.type
_entity.pdbx_description
1 polymer ?
#
loop_
_entity_poly.entity_id
_entity_poly.type
_entity_poly.pdbx_seq_one_letter_code
_entity_poly.pdbx_strand_id
1 'polypeptide(L)'
;MGYKHGTYQTETSSDISLPIVLDYGHFIVGTAPMNKVKRENRRVNEIVRLGTYKEAIQYFGDTYDLDFSISQAIKVFFELYKVAPLYVVNILDLEKHKTVKKTQNDLSLTNGKAVIPNHKLITDTLVVKENATSQVISDAVTMWTDEGLEIYAKPSNGTKIDIEYEEIDLSKVTKAQALGGYDISTMKRTGLELLDE
;
A
#
# COMPACT_ATOMS: atom_id res chain seq x y z
N MET A 1 -0.32 -55.37 -62.64
CA MET A 1 -0.70 -54.02 -62.19
C MET A 1 -1.24 -54.17 -60.77
N GLY A 2 -0.46 -53.77 -59.76
CA GLY A 2 -0.84 -53.85 -58.35
C GLY A 2 -1.42 -52.49 -57.88
N TYR A 3 -2.65 -52.50 -57.47
CA TYR A 3 -3.27 -51.34 -56.84
C TYR A 3 -2.76 -51.25 -55.39
N LYS A 4 -2.01 -50.16 -55.11
CA LYS A 4 -1.70 -49.80 -53.73
C LYS A 4 -2.89 -49.09 -53.11
N HIS A 5 -3.63 -49.78 -52.25
CA HIS A 5 -4.55 -49.14 -51.33
C HIS A 5 -3.77 -48.62 -50.13
N GLY A 6 -3.48 -47.36 -50.13
CA GLY A 6 -2.92 -46.65 -48.98
C GLY A 6 -3.90 -45.58 -48.55
N THR A 7 -4.37 -45.69 -47.32
CA THR A 7 -5.06 -44.60 -46.64
C THR A 7 -3.98 -43.57 -46.20
N TYR A 8 -3.97 -42.43 -46.88
CA TYR A 8 -3.15 -41.32 -46.44
C TYR A 8 -3.91 -40.54 -45.38
N GLN A 9 -3.58 -40.74 -44.14
CA GLN A 9 -3.97 -39.80 -43.07
C GLN A 9 -2.98 -38.64 -43.09
N THR A 10 -3.44 -37.50 -43.48
CA THR A 10 -2.72 -36.23 -43.25
C THR A 10 -3.09 -35.81 -41.83
N GLU A 11 -2.18 -35.99 -40.87
CA GLU A 11 -2.30 -35.37 -39.57
C GLU A 11 -2.03 -33.86 -39.79
N THR A 12 -3.09 -33.07 -39.90
CA THR A 12 -3.02 -31.65 -39.66
C THR A 12 -2.85 -31.48 -38.16
N SER A 13 -1.69 -30.93 -37.72
CA SER A 13 -1.54 -30.47 -36.36
C SER A 13 -2.72 -29.51 -36.10
N SER A 14 -3.71 -29.98 -35.37
CA SER A 14 -4.66 -29.07 -34.76
C SER A 14 -3.85 -28.26 -33.77
N ASP A 15 -3.65 -26.98 -34.03
CA ASP A 15 -3.26 -26.02 -33.01
C ASP A 15 -4.28 -26.15 -31.90
N ILE A 16 -3.97 -26.96 -30.91
CA ILE A 16 -4.67 -26.93 -29.64
C ILE A 16 -4.24 -25.61 -29.04
N SER A 17 -4.98 -24.55 -29.35
CA SER A 17 -4.92 -23.36 -28.55
C SER A 17 -5.29 -23.80 -27.13
N LEU A 18 -4.28 -23.84 -26.25
CA LEU A 18 -4.54 -24.05 -24.84
C LEU A 18 -5.63 -23.05 -24.45
N PRO A 19 -6.70 -23.51 -23.78
CA PRO A 19 -7.70 -22.56 -23.33
C PRO A 19 -6.98 -21.49 -22.54
N ILE A 20 -7.19 -20.23 -22.93
CA ILE A 20 -6.75 -19.09 -22.14
C ILE A 20 -7.44 -19.29 -20.80
N VAL A 21 -6.69 -19.73 -19.80
CA VAL A 21 -7.18 -19.77 -18.42
C VAL A 21 -7.33 -18.32 -18.05
N LEU A 22 -8.55 -17.80 -18.18
CA LEU A 22 -8.89 -16.51 -17.62
C LEU A 22 -8.66 -16.63 -16.13
N ASP A 23 -7.67 -15.93 -15.64
CA ASP A 23 -7.37 -15.82 -14.21
C ASP A 23 -8.50 -14.97 -13.59
N TYR A 24 -9.59 -15.65 -13.19
CA TYR A 24 -10.73 -14.99 -12.55
C TYR A 24 -10.30 -14.54 -11.17
N GLY A 25 -9.71 -13.35 -11.10
CA GLY A 25 -9.35 -12.70 -9.85
C GLY A 25 -10.42 -11.71 -9.39
N HIS A 26 -10.38 -11.40 -8.12
CA HIS A 26 -11.17 -10.31 -7.55
C HIS A 26 -10.40 -9.00 -7.73
N PHE A 27 -11.10 -7.93 -8.15
CA PHE A 27 -10.52 -6.61 -8.37
C PHE A 27 -11.06 -5.62 -7.34
N ILE A 28 -10.17 -4.87 -6.70
CA ILE A 28 -10.50 -3.91 -5.65
C ILE A 28 -9.76 -2.61 -5.90
N VAL A 29 -10.52 -1.51 -5.88
CA VAL A 29 -9.97 -0.15 -5.83
C VAL A 29 -10.27 0.44 -4.47
N GLY A 30 -9.27 1.03 -3.82
CA GLY A 30 -9.46 1.57 -2.50
C GLY A 30 -8.25 2.29 -1.94
N THR A 31 -8.20 2.39 -0.61
CA THR A 31 -7.13 3.03 0.15
C THR A 31 -6.37 2.03 0.99
N ALA A 32 -5.06 2.21 1.13
CA ALA A 32 -4.19 1.40 1.97
C ALA A 32 -3.28 2.28 2.84
N PRO A 33 -2.78 1.80 4.00
CA PRO A 33 -1.89 2.54 4.89
C PRO A 33 -0.47 2.67 4.31
N MET A 34 -0.33 3.45 3.24
CA MET A 34 0.92 3.65 2.50
C MET A 34 2.05 4.23 3.35
N ASN A 35 1.74 4.90 4.46
CA ASN A 35 2.71 5.41 5.43
C ASN A 35 3.49 4.30 6.16
N LYS A 36 2.95 3.08 6.24
CA LYS A 36 3.58 1.91 6.84
C LYS A 36 4.35 1.06 5.82
N VAL A 37 4.23 1.38 4.53
CA VAL A 37 4.90 0.67 3.44
C VAL A 37 6.23 1.35 3.12
N LYS A 38 7.28 0.57 2.89
CA LYS A 38 8.58 1.09 2.44
C LYS A 38 8.41 1.82 1.10
N ARG A 39 9.09 2.94 0.95
CA ARG A 39 8.93 3.85 -0.19
C ARG A 39 9.06 3.14 -1.55
N GLU A 40 10.00 2.22 -1.69
CA GLU A 40 10.24 1.44 -2.91
C GLU A 40 9.10 0.48 -3.28
N ASN A 41 8.30 0.08 -2.29
CA ASN A 41 7.18 -0.85 -2.47
C ASN A 41 5.83 -0.15 -2.65
N ARG A 42 5.75 1.17 -2.45
CA ARG A 42 4.49 1.91 -2.58
C ARG A 42 3.99 1.89 -4.02
N ARG A 43 2.72 1.56 -4.20
CA ARG A 43 2.04 1.54 -5.49
C ARG A 43 0.79 2.41 -5.41
N VAL A 44 0.66 3.35 -6.34
CA VAL A 44 -0.48 4.28 -6.41
C VAL A 44 -0.97 4.33 -7.85
N ASN A 45 -2.26 4.08 -8.06
CA ASN A 45 -2.88 3.98 -9.38
C ASN A 45 -2.14 2.97 -10.32
N GLU A 46 -1.75 1.84 -9.75
CA GLU A 46 -1.16 0.71 -10.47
C GLU A 46 -1.89 -0.56 -10.06
N ILE A 47 -2.14 -1.46 -11.00
CA ILE A 47 -2.69 -2.78 -10.69
C ILE A 47 -1.60 -3.65 -10.09
N VAL A 48 -1.85 -4.15 -8.89
CA VAL A 48 -0.98 -5.11 -8.22
C VAL A 48 -1.72 -6.43 -8.06
N ARG A 49 -1.19 -7.50 -8.67
CA ARG A 49 -1.69 -8.86 -8.47
C ARG A 49 -1.08 -9.44 -7.21
N LEU A 50 -1.93 -9.84 -6.28
CA LEU A 50 -1.55 -10.44 -5.02
C LEU A 50 -1.89 -11.94 -5.04
N GLY A 51 -0.90 -12.78 -4.87
CA GLY A 51 -1.06 -14.22 -4.72
C GLY A 51 -1.02 -14.68 -3.27
N THR A 52 -0.43 -13.88 -2.39
CA THR A 52 -0.20 -14.25 -0.99
C THR A 52 -0.45 -13.09 -0.04
N TYR A 53 -0.80 -13.42 1.21
CA TYR A 53 -0.91 -12.43 2.30
C TYR A 53 0.40 -11.65 2.53
N LYS A 54 1.54 -12.33 2.42
CA LYS A 54 2.86 -11.70 2.58
C LYS A 54 3.11 -10.61 1.54
N GLU A 55 2.77 -10.86 0.27
CA GLU A 55 2.84 -9.83 -0.79
C GLU A 55 1.90 -8.67 -0.49
N ALA A 56 0.69 -8.96 -0.01
CA ALA A 56 -0.28 -7.94 0.34
C ALA A 56 0.27 -6.98 1.41
N ILE A 57 0.85 -7.50 2.48
CA ILE A 57 1.50 -6.69 3.53
C ILE A 57 2.68 -5.89 2.97
N GLN A 58 3.48 -6.48 2.09
CA GLN A 58 4.64 -5.82 1.50
C GLN A 58 4.27 -4.57 0.68
N TYR A 59 3.18 -4.62 -0.08
CA TYR A 59 2.76 -3.53 -0.97
C TYR A 59 1.74 -2.59 -0.38
N PHE A 60 0.92 -3.04 0.56
CA PHE A 60 -0.21 -2.28 1.08
C PHE A 60 -0.23 -2.11 2.60
N GLY A 61 0.81 -2.59 3.29
CA GLY A 61 0.93 -2.45 4.74
C GLY A 61 0.10 -3.48 5.51
N ASP A 62 0.00 -3.26 6.82
CA ASP A 62 -0.72 -4.18 7.70
C ASP A 62 -2.25 -4.08 7.53
N THR A 63 -2.96 -5.09 8.06
CA THR A 63 -4.42 -5.19 7.98
C THR A 63 -5.13 -4.81 9.29
N TYR A 64 -4.41 -4.28 10.26
CA TYR A 64 -4.98 -3.94 11.57
C TYR A 64 -5.77 -2.64 11.53
N ASP A 65 -5.38 -1.70 10.66
CA ASP A 65 -6.08 -0.42 10.52
C ASP A 65 -7.24 -0.56 9.53
N LEU A 66 -8.44 -0.75 10.07
CA LEU A 66 -9.67 -0.95 9.29
C LEU A 66 -10.26 0.35 8.72
N ASP A 67 -9.63 1.50 8.93
CA ASP A 67 -10.03 2.75 8.25
C ASP A 67 -9.68 2.69 6.75
N PHE A 68 -8.79 1.78 6.36
CA PHE A 68 -8.38 1.59 4.97
C PHE A 68 -9.14 0.42 4.32
N SER A 69 -9.81 0.69 3.21
CA SER A 69 -10.65 -0.29 2.51
C SER A 69 -9.87 -1.49 1.96
N ILE A 70 -8.63 -1.27 1.49
CA ILE A 70 -7.76 -2.37 1.02
C ILE A 70 -7.33 -3.26 2.18
N SER A 71 -7.02 -2.70 3.37
CA SER A 71 -6.71 -3.49 4.56
C SER A 71 -7.86 -4.41 4.95
N GLN A 72 -9.10 -3.89 4.91
CA GLN A 72 -10.30 -4.72 5.14
C GLN A 72 -10.41 -5.85 4.11
N ALA A 73 -10.22 -5.52 2.83
CA ALA A 73 -10.29 -6.51 1.75
C ALA A 73 -9.21 -7.59 1.88
N ILE A 74 -7.95 -7.22 2.12
CA ILE A 74 -6.85 -8.17 2.32
C ILE A 74 -7.18 -9.13 3.47
N LYS A 75 -7.68 -8.60 4.58
CA LYS A 75 -8.10 -9.42 5.73
C LYS A 75 -9.18 -10.42 5.35
N VAL A 76 -10.21 -9.97 4.64
CA VAL A 76 -11.32 -10.83 4.21
C VAL A 76 -10.84 -11.90 3.24
N PHE A 77 -10.11 -11.53 2.18
CA PHE A 77 -9.72 -12.46 1.13
C PHE A 77 -8.65 -13.45 1.58
N PHE A 78 -7.59 -12.99 2.23
CA PHE A 78 -6.46 -13.86 2.57
C PHE A 78 -6.55 -14.51 3.94
N GLU A 79 -7.08 -13.81 4.97
CA GLU A 79 -7.16 -14.38 6.31
C GLU A 79 -8.43 -15.20 6.51
N LEU A 80 -9.60 -14.66 6.09
CA LEU A 80 -10.88 -15.28 6.37
C LEU A 80 -11.24 -16.35 5.32
N TYR A 81 -11.24 -15.99 4.03
CA TYR A 81 -11.69 -16.89 2.96
C TYR A 81 -10.57 -17.63 2.25
N LYS A 82 -9.32 -17.22 2.40
CA LYS A 82 -8.13 -17.81 1.76
C LYS A 82 -8.25 -17.92 0.24
N VAL A 83 -8.75 -16.86 -0.38
CA VAL A 83 -8.97 -16.73 -1.82
C VAL A 83 -7.87 -15.89 -2.45
N ALA A 84 -7.32 -16.36 -3.56
CA ALA A 84 -6.36 -15.69 -4.41
C ALA A 84 -6.62 -16.09 -5.88
N PRO A 85 -6.18 -15.28 -6.88
CA PRO A 85 -5.51 -14.00 -6.74
C PRO A 85 -6.46 -12.83 -6.43
N LEU A 86 -5.90 -11.77 -5.84
CA LEU A 86 -6.57 -10.50 -5.63
C LEU A 86 -5.83 -9.41 -6.42
N TYR A 87 -6.54 -8.67 -7.26
CA TYR A 87 -6.02 -7.51 -7.99
C TYR A 87 -6.41 -6.24 -7.25
N VAL A 88 -5.42 -5.43 -6.91
CA VAL A 88 -5.62 -4.27 -6.03
C VAL A 88 -5.08 -3.02 -6.69
N VAL A 89 -5.87 -1.95 -6.66
CA VAL A 89 -5.44 -0.60 -7.02
C VAL A 89 -5.60 0.31 -5.80
N ASN A 90 -4.49 0.83 -5.29
CA ASN A 90 -4.52 1.84 -4.25
C ASN A 90 -4.57 3.23 -4.89
N ILE A 91 -5.55 4.04 -4.47
CA ILE A 91 -5.73 5.42 -4.93
C ILE A 91 -5.20 6.46 -3.93
N LEU A 92 -4.74 6.02 -2.77
CA LEU A 92 -4.20 6.90 -1.75
C LEU A 92 -2.75 7.26 -2.07
N ASP A 93 -2.52 8.54 -2.33
CA ASP A 93 -1.23 9.15 -2.60
C ASP A 93 -0.83 10.02 -1.39
N LEU A 94 0.27 9.70 -0.72
CA LEU A 94 0.73 10.41 0.47
C LEU A 94 1.09 11.88 0.20
N GLU A 95 1.44 12.23 -1.04
CA GLU A 95 1.75 13.64 -1.38
C GLU A 95 0.50 14.49 -1.53
N LYS A 96 -0.62 13.90 -1.95
CA LYS A 96 -1.88 14.60 -2.20
C LYS A 96 -2.86 14.52 -1.03
N HIS A 97 -2.89 13.36 -0.35
CA HIS A 97 -3.89 13.04 0.67
C HIS A 97 -3.30 13.15 2.08
N LYS A 98 -2.69 14.30 2.38
CA LYS A 98 -2.08 14.59 3.68
C LYS A 98 -2.63 15.87 4.30
N THR A 99 -2.54 15.96 5.62
CA THR A 99 -2.90 17.17 6.38
C THR A 99 -1.81 18.25 6.23
N VAL A 100 -2.09 19.42 6.76
CA VAL A 100 -1.03 20.40 7.06
C VAL A 100 -0.15 19.85 8.18
N LYS A 101 1.06 20.35 8.27
CA LYS A 101 2.04 19.99 9.29
C LYS A 101 1.47 20.19 10.69
N LYS A 102 1.57 19.16 11.52
CA LYS A 102 1.17 19.15 12.92
C LYS A 102 2.42 19.17 13.80
N THR A 103 2.28 19.75 15.00
CA THR A 103 3.34 19.74 16.01
C THR A 103 2.77 19.15 17.30
N GLN A 104 3.53 18.26 17.92
CA GLN A 104 3.26 17.75 19.26
C GLN A 104 4.48 18.02 20.12
N ASN A 105 4.29 18.81 21.16
CA ASN A 105 5.36 19.21 22.07
C ASN A 105 5.33 18.37 23.36
N ASP A 106 6.44 18.44 24.11
CA ASP A 106 6.56 17.82 25.45
C ASP A 106 6.33 16.30 25.50
N LEU A 107 6.62 15.58 24.41
CA LEU A 107 6.48 14.14 24.38
C LEU A 107 7.56 13.49 25.25
N SER A 108 7.15 12.87 26.37
CA SER A 108 8.07 12.26 27.32
C SER A 108 8.63 10.92 26.82
N LEU A 109 9.93 10.76 26.96
CA LEU A 109 10.62 9.49 26.66
C LEU A 109 10.73 8.64 27.92
N THR A 110 10.22 7.42 27.86
CA THR A 110 10.41 6.40 28.89
C THR A 110 11.44 5.40 28.39
N ASN A 111 12.59 5.32 29.07
CA ASN A 111 13.73 4.50 28.61
C ASN A 111 14.18 4.80 27.16
N GLY A 112 14.14 6.08 26.77
CA GLY A 112 14.53 6.51 25.43
C GLY A 112 13.46 6.25 24.35
N LYS A 113 12.24 5.84 24.73
CA LYS A 113 11.14 5.52 23.83
C LYS A 113 9.91 6.39 24.12
N ALA A 114 9.27 6.89 23.06
CA ALA A 114 7.93 7.46 23.08
C ALA A 114 7.02 6.69 22.12
N VAL A 115 5.72 6.62 22.44
CA VAL A 115 4.70 6.01 21.58
C VAL A 115 3.68 7.07 21.18
N ILE A 116 3.42 7.15 19.87
CA ILE A 116 2.37 8.00 19.32
C ILE A 116 1.24 7.08 18.85
N PRO A 117 0.08 7.07 19.52
CA PRO A 117 -1.03 6.20 19.17
C PRO A 117 -1.79 6.74 17.93
N ASN A 118 -1.05 6.95 16.83
CA ASN A 118 -1.59 7.48 15.59
C ASN A 118 -1.06 6.69 14.39
N HIS A 119 -1.91 5.83 13.84
CA HIS A 119 -1.58 4.99 12.70
C HIS A 119 -1.58 5.72 11.34
N LYS A 120 -2.02 6.99 11.31
CA LYS A 120 -2.08 7.81 10.08
C LYS A 120 -0.87 8.72 9.87
N LEU A 121 0.06 8.77 10.83
CA LEU A 121 1.28 9.58 10.74
C LEU A 121 2.14 9.16 9.54
N ILE A 122 2.61 10.13 8.76
CA ILE A 122 3.49 9.89 7.61
C ILE A 122 4.93 10.00 8.08
N THR A 123 5.59 8.86 8.27
CA THR A 123 6.97 8.78 8.81
C THR A 123 8.00 9.54 7.98
N ASP A 124 7.79 9.65 6.66
CA ASP A 124 8.69 10.39 5.76
C ASP A 124 8.71 11.91 6.06
N THR A 125 7.69 12.42 6.74
CA THR A 125 7.57 13.84 7.11
C THR A 125 7.92 14.12 8.56
N LEU A 126 8.23 13.06 9.34
CA LEU A 126 8.50 13.18 10.76
C LEU A 126 9.85 13.87 11.00
N VAL A 127 9.80 14.91 11.79
CA VAL A 127 10.98 15.59 12.33
C VAL A 127 10.94 15.50 13.85
N VAL A 128 11.98 14.91 14.44
CA VAL A 128 12.13 14.78 15.89
C VAL A 128 13.10 15.86 16.36
N LYS A 129 12.70 16.63 17.36
CA LYS A 129 13.51 17.71 17.93
C LYS A 129 13.67 17.50 19.42
N GLU A 130 14.79 17.94 19.94
CA GLU A 130 15.01 18.05 21.38
C GLU A 130 14.14 19.20 21.92
N ASN A 131 13.34 18.93 22.95
CA ASN A 131 12.40 19.90 23.51
C ASN A 131 13.15 21.13 24.11
N ALA A 132 14.28 20.90 24.79
CA ALA A 132 15.02 21.96 25.47
C ALA A 132 15.74 22.94 24.51
N THR A 133 16.22 22.47 23.36
CA THR A 133 17.09 23.22 22.45
C THR A 133 16.48 23.44 21.08
N SER A 134 15.37 22.77 20.76
CA SER A 134 14.76 22.70 19.43
C SER A 134 15.69 22.16 18.32
N GLN A 135 16.78 21.51 18.70
CA GLN A 135 17.71 20.88 17.74
C GLN A 135 17.11 19.58 17.21
N VAL A 136 17.32 19.31 15.92
CA VAL A 136 16.85 18.10 15.27
C VAL A 136 17.69 16.90 15.72
N ILE A 137 17.03 15.83 16.14
CA ILE A 137 17.65 14.55 16.49
C ILE A 137 17.63 13.68 15.23
N SER A 138 18.76 13.64 14.53
CA SER A 138 18.87 12.94 13.22
C SER A 138 19.01 11.43 13.32
N ASP A 139 19.39 10.91 14.48
CA ASP A 139 19.58 9.50 14.78
C ASP A 139 18.35 8.83 15.44
N ALA A 140 17.21 9.53 15.46
CA ALA A 140 15.96 8.98 15.93
C ALA A 140 15.51 7.83 15.03
N VAL A 141 15.15 6.69 15.64
CA VAL A 141 14.66 5.49 14.95
C VAL A 141 13.18 5.34 15.21
N THR A 142 12.43 4.97 14.19
CA THR A 142 10.98 4.76 14.30
C THR A 142 10.60 3.33 13.94
N MET A 143 9.59 2.81 14.63
CA MET A 143 9.05 1.48 14.39
C MET A 143 7.53 1.48 14.57
N TRP A 144 6.80 0.87 13.63
CA TRP A 144 5.36 0.65 13.76
C TRP A 144 5.08 -0.55 14.67
N THR A 145 4.14 -0.37 15.59
CA THR A 145 3.59 -1.41 16.45
C THR A 145 2.07 -1.34 16.47
N ASP A 146 1.42 -2.29 17.13
CA ASP A 146 -0.04 -2.29 17.30
C ASP A 146 -0.53 -1.10 18.13
N GLU A 147 0.32 -0.52 18.98
CA GLU A 147 0.00 0.65 19.81
C GLU A 147 0.16 1.98 19.04
N GLY A 148 0.84 1.97 17.88
CA GLY A 148 1.13 3.15 17.08
C GLY A 148 2.58 3.23 16.63
N LEU A 149 3.08 4.46 16.42
CA LEU A 149 4.46 4.72 16.04
C LEU A 149 5.33 4.85 17.28
N GLU A 150 6.28 3.95 17.46
CA GLU A 150 7.33 4.09 18.47
C GLU A 150 8.48 4.93 17.91
N ILE A 151 8.94 5.89 18.71
CA ILE A 151 10.10 6.74 18.42
C ILE A 151 11.16 6.46 19.49
N TYR A 152 12.32 6.05 19.03
CA TYR A 152 13.51 5.88 19.85
C TYR A 152 14.44 7.06 19.59
N ALA A 153 14.68 7.87 20.61
CA ALA A 153 15.51 9.06 20.52
C ALA A 153 16.37 9.22 21.78
N LYS A 154 17.53 9.86 21.62
CA LYS A 154 18.46 10.18 22.71
C LYS A 154 18.75 11.68 22.69
N PRO A 155 17.87 12.52 23.29
CA PRO A 155 18.16 13.93 23.42
C PRO A 155 19.40 14.15 24.29
N SER A 156 20.19 15.17 23.97
CA SER A 156 21.39 15.54 24.74
C SER A 156 21.03 16.15 26.09
N ASN A 157 19.87 16.83 26.15
CA ASN A 157 19.36 17.49 27.33
C ASN A 157 17.91 17.08 27.62
N GLY A 158 17.70 16.48 28.78
CA GLY A 158 16.36 16.13 29.25
C GLY A 158 15.83 14.78 28.72
N THR A 159 14.54 14.57 28.92
CA THR A 159 13.84 13.32 28.57
C THR A 159 12.58 13.58 27.73
N LYS A 160 12.52 14.77 27.11
CA LYS A 160 11.38 15.18 26.28
C LYS A 160 11.81 15.54 24.88
N ILE A 161 10.94 15.22 23.95
CA ILE A 161 11.10 15.57 22.53
C ILE A 161 9.86 16.31 22.01
N ASP A 162 10.07 17.11 20.99
CA ASP A 162 9.02 17.70 20.17
C ASP A 162 9.04 17.02 18.80
N ILE A 163 7.88 16.81 18.23
CA ILE A 163 7.77 16.21 16.89
C ILE A 163 6.92 17.08 15.98
N GLU A 164 7.32 17.10 14.72
CA GLU A 164 6.55 17.69 13.63
C GLU A 164 6.30 16.62 12.58
N TYR A 165 5.07 16.52 12.08
CA TYR A 165 4.68 15.49 11.13
C TYR A 165 3.43 15.89 10.33
N GLU A 166 3.18 15.19 9.23
CA GLU A 166 1.91 15.22 8.51
C GLU A 166 1.17 13.89 8.70
N GLU A 167 -0.14 13.88 8.50
CA GLU A 167 -0.97 12.69 8.62
C GLU A 167 -1.72 12.42 7.32
N ILE A 168 -2.08 11.17 7.10
CA ILE A 168 -3.01 10.80 6.05
C ILE A 168 -4.37 11.42 6.34
N ASP A 169 -4.92 12.11 5.34
CA ASP A 169 -6.24 12.70 5.35
C ASP A 169 -7.16 11.97 4.35
N LEU A 170 -7.87 10.98 4.84
CA LEU A 170 -8.78 10.18 4.03
C LEU A 170 -9.96 10.99 3.47
N SER A 171 -10.29 12.15 4.06
CA SER A 171 -11.36 13.01 3.55
C SER A 171 -11.03 13.65 2.20
N LYS A 172 -9.75 13.69 1.84
CA LYS A 172 -9.27 14.17 0.53
C LYS A 172 -9.37 13.13 -0.58
N VAL A 173 -9.59 11.86 -0.22
CA VAL A 173 -9.81 10.80 -1.21
C VAL A 173 -11.24 10.90 -1.72
N THR A 174 -11.41 11.10 -3.02
CA THR A 174 -12.72 11.35 -3.62
C THR A 174 -13.26 10.13 -4.36
N LYS A 175 -14.59 10.06 -4.49
CA LYS A 175 -15.25 9.06 -5.33
C LYS A 175 -14.78 9.11 -6.78
N ALA A 176 -14.50 10.29 -7.31
CA ALA A 176 -13.98 10.47 -8.66
C ALA A 176 -12.62 9.78 -8.86
N GLN A 177 -11.74 9.82 -7.87
CA GLN A 177 -10.45 9.11 -7.91
C GLN A 177 -10.63 7.58 -7.89
N ALA A 178 -11.63 7.08 -7.18
CA ALA A 178 -11.94 5.65 -7.17
C ALA A 178 -12.54 5.17 -8.49
N LEU A 179 -13.45 5.94 -9.08
CA LEU A 179 -13.97 5.66 -10.42
C LEU A 179 -12.87 5.76 -11.48
N GLY A 180 -11.96 6.71 -11.29
CA GLY A 180 -10.85 6.93 -12.20
C GLY A 180 -11.22 7.70 -13.43
N GLY A 181 -10.40 7.56 -14.46
CA GLY A 181 -10.52 8.21 -15.74
C GLY A 181 -9.25 8.07 -16.55
N TYR A 182 -9.29 8.55 -17.78
CA TYR A 182 -8.14 8.61 -18.65
C TYR A 182 -7.54 10.02 -18.63
N ASP A 183 -6.31 10.13 -18.20
CA ASP A 183 -5.53 11.38 -18.22
C ASP A 183 -4.82 11.52 -19.57
N ILE A 184 -5.34 12.41 -20.41
CA ILE A 184 -4.80 12.66 -21.77
C ILE A 184 -3.36 13.20 -21.71
N SER A 185 -2.98 13.91 -20.64
CA SER A 185 -1.65 14.52 -20.51
C SER A 185 -0.57 13.50 -20.21
N THR A 186 -0.88 12.49 -19.40
CA THR A 186 0.04 11.40 -19.02
C THR A 186 -0.20 10.12 -19.82
N MET A 187 -1.28 10.07 -20.60
CA MET A 187 -1.77 8.88 -21.32
C MET A 187 -1.94 7.67 -20.41
N LYS A 188 -2.40 7.90 -19.18
CA LYS A 188 -2.58 6.85 -18.18
C LYS A 188 -4.03 6.79 -17.70
N ARG A 189 -4.49 5.58 -17.45
CA ARG A 189 -5.74 5.33 -16.73
C ARG A 189 -5.51 5.33 -15.22
N THR A 190 -6.55 5.57 -14.45
CA THR A 190 -6.53 5.58 -12.98
C THR A 190 -7.80 4.93 -12.44
N GLY A 191 -7.76 4.49 -11.17
CA GLY A 191 -8.94 3.93 -10.49
C GLY A 191 -9.50 2.69 -11.20
N LEU A 192 -10.82 2.62 -11.31
CA LEU A 192 -11.52 1.49 -11.96
C LEU A 192 -11.26 1.40 -13.48
N GLU A 193 -10.93 2.50 -14.12
CA GLU A 193 -10.63 2.53 -15.58
C GLU A 193 -9.36 1.70 -15.93
N LEU A 194 -8.55 1.35 -14.93
CA LEU A 194 -7.42 0.43 -15.11
C LEU A 194 -7.86 -1.00 -15.48
N LEU A 195 -9.13 -1.36 -15.26
CA LEU A 195 -9.67 -2.67 -15.69
C LEU A 195 -9.73 -2.83 -17.22
N ASP A 196 -9.69 -1.73 -17.97
CA ASP A 196 -9.77 -1.74 -19.42
C ASP A 196 -8.37 -1.84 -20.09
N GLU A 197 -7.30 -2.00 -19.32
CA GLU A 197 -5.95 -2.27 -19.81
C GLU A 197 -5.67 -3.78 -19.90
#